data_52fa8ed05c74719ad9988a1eda568e9f
#
_entry.id   52fa8ed05c74719ad9988a1eda568e9f
#
_cell.length_a   1.000
_cell.length_b   1.000
_cell.length_c   1.000
_cell.angle_alpha   90.00
_cell.angle_beta   90.00
_cell.angle_gamma   90.00
#
_symmetry.space_group_name_H-M   'P 1'
#
loop_
_entity.id
_entity.type
_entity.pdbx_description
1 polymer ?
#
loop_
_entity_poly.entity_id
_entity_poly.type
_entity_poly.pdbx_seq_one_letter_code
_entity_poly.pdbx_strand_id
1 'polypeptide(L)'
;MKKLTLIQIISVSMMLFAIFFGAGNMIFPPAMGQLAGTSYISALAGFILTDAGIAILGVTAVVLAGTSMSDLGNLVSRRFALVLSVGVYLLIGPLFALPRTGSVSFEIALLPYIGENNAILWSLLFTAAFFGLTYYLSSNPSRIVDVVGKYLTPVLLISILAIFIASLLQETSNGAFSFGTMMDPSPAYADIPFFKGMIEGYNALDGPAGLAFAILVITAIRSYGVTDKKYIARYTILCGLGAAGFLAGVYFMLTYVGAITNTPFTNGGALLHAVTNHLFGGIGGIILGIAVLFACLTTSIGLTTSFADYFQTILPKRWTYKRIAAAVCLFSFVISNIGLSQLITVSLPILIMIYPLTVVLMLLSFLKQRIGSRRMVYIMAMLFTFAVSFVNGMESAGVSLGIISDWFAELPFYELSIGWILPAVAGALIGLLPFWPMNNEGSGLTETRE
;
A
#
# COMPACT_ATOMS: atom_id res chain seq x y z
N MET A 1 -26.05 -8.00 21.61
CA MET A 1 -25.08 -7.54 20.58
C MET A 1 -23.72 -8.12 20.92
N LYS A 2 -23.10 -8.84 19.96
CA LYS A 2 -21.80 -9.46 20.19
C LYS A 2 -20.69 -8.39 20.04
N LYS A 3 -19.84 -8.26 21.05
CA LYS A 3 -18.68 -7.36 21.03
C LYS A 3 -17.44 -8.19 20.73
N LEU A 4 -16.46 -7.59 20.03
CA LEU A 4 -15.15 -8.25 19.83
C LEU A 4 -14.39 -8.27 21.16
N THR A 5 -13.73 -9.42 21.42
CA THR A 5 -12.75 -9.54 22.50
C THR A 5 -11.43 -8.87 22.10
N LEU A 6 -10.58 -8.57 23.07
CA LEU A 6 -9.25 -7.98 22.82
C LEU A 6 -8.41 -8.89 21.88
N ILE A 7 -8.47 -10.22 22.08
CA ILE A 7 -7.76 -11.18 21.25
C ILE A 7 -8.25 -11.11 19.80
N GLN A 8 -9.57 -10.98 19.56
CA GLN A 8 -10.13 -10.84 18.22
C GLN A 8 -9.71 -9.52 17.56
N ILE A 9 -9.68 -8.41 18.32
CA ILE A 9 -9.19 -7.12 17.83
C ILE A 9 -7.72 -7.25 17.40
N ILE A 10 -6.86 -7.82 18.25
CA ILE A 10 -5.45 -8.05 17.94
C ILE A 10 -5.32 -8.95 16.69
N SER A 11 -6.09 -10.05 16.60
CA SER A 11 -6.03 -10.95 15.44
C SER A 11 -6.41 -10.25 14.12
N VAL A 12 -7.44 -9.40 14.13
CA VAL A 12 -7.83 -8.62 12.94
C VAL A 12 -6.80 -7.54 12.65
N SER A 13 -6.21 -6.88 13.66
CA SER A 13 -5.11 -5.93 13.48
C SER A 13 -3.87 -6.58 12.86
N MET A 14 -3.49 -7.76 13.33
CA MET A 14 -2.36 -8.53 12.78
C MET A 14 -2.64 -9.02 11.36
N MET A 15 -3.88 -9.45 11.07
CA MET A 15 -4.29 -9.78 9.71
C MET A 15 -4.16 -8.55 8.79
N LEU A 16 -4.66 -7.40 9.21
CA LEU A 16 -4.63 -6.17 8.42
C LEU A 16 -3.19 -5.69 8.24
N PHE A 17 -2.37 -5.70 9.29
CA PHE A 17 -0.93 -5.44 9.20
C PHE A 17 -0.28 -6.33 8.14
N ALA A 18 -0.49 -7.65 8.20
CA ALA A 18 0.15 -8.60 7.31
C ALA A 18 -0.29 -8.48 5.85
N ILE A 19 -1.53 -8.05 5.60
CA ILE A 19 -2.03 -7.81 4.24
C ILE A 19 -1.40 -6.54 3.66
N PHE A 20 -1.20 -5.50 4.46
CA PHE A 20 -0.49 -4.29 4.06
C PHE A 20 1.01 -4.54 3.92
N PHE A 21 1.63 -5.19 4.91
CA PHE A 21 3.06 -5.38 4.96
C PHE A 21 3.55 -6.36 3.88
N GLY A 22 3.81 -5.86 2.70
CA GLY A 22 4.21 -6.62 1.52
C GLY A 22 5.60 -6.30 1.00
N ALA A 23 5.78 -6.53 -0.28
CA ALA A 23 7.04 -6.37 -0.98
C ALA A 23 7.64 -4.97 -0.84
N GLY A 24 6.82 -3.92 -1.04
CA GLY A 24 7.26 -2.53 -0.93
C GLY A 24 7.72 -2.18 0.49
N ASN A 25 6.94 -2.58 1.47
CA ASN A 25 7.17 -2.32 2.88
C ASN A 25 8.44 -3.01 3.43
N MET A 26 8.93 -4.05 2.75
CA MET A 26 10.21 -4.68 3.05
C MET A 26 11.40 -3.94 2.45
N ILE A 27 11.26 -3.33 1.26
CA ILE A 27 12.41 -2.80 0.51
C ILE A 27 12.57 -1.27 0.65
N PHE A 28 11.48 -0.50 0.75
CA PHE A 28 11.59 0.97 0.80
C PHE A 28 12.11 1.50 2.14
N PRO A 29 11.66 1.05 3.33
CA PRO A 29 12.17 1.57 4.59
C PRO A 29 13.69 1.40 4.78
N PRO A 30 14.32 0.23 4.53
CA PRO A 30 15.77 0.10 4.68
C PRO A 30 16.54 0.90 3.62
N ALA A 31 16.08 0.97 2.36
CA ALA A 31 16.71 1.80 1.33
C ALA A 31 16.64 3.30 1.70
N MET A 32 15.46 3.76 2.15
CA MET A 32 15.26 5.12 2.65
C MET A 32 16.16 5.41 3.86
N GLY A 33 16.24 4.47 4.81
CA GLY A 33 17.08 4.60 5.99
C GLY A 33 18.54 4.80 5.64
N GLN A 34 19.07 4.02 4.68
CA GLN A 34 20.45 4.15 4.20
C GLN A 34 20.72 5.54 3.59
N LEU A 35 19.80 6.04 2.78
CA LEU A 35 19.93 7.35 2.13
C LEU A 35 19.72 8.53 3.09
N ALA A 36 18.87 8.36 4.09
CA ALA A 36 18.53 9.39 5.06
C ALA A 36 19.58 9.48 6.21
N GLY A 37 20.34 8.42 6.47
CA GLY A 37 21.41 8.42 7.47
C GLY A 37 20.93 8.97 8.83
N THR A 38 21.62 9.99 9.35
CA THR A 38 21.26 10.65 10.63
C THR A 38 19.89 11.31 10.62
N SER A 39 19.32 11.62 9.45
CA SER A 39 17.96 12.19 9.28
C SER A 39 16.86 11.15 9.16
N TYR A 40 17.14 9.85 9.42
CA TYR A 40 16.21 8.75 9.20
C TYR A 40 14.87 8.87 9.96
N ILE A 41 14.84 9.46 11.16
CA ILE A 41 13.60 9.67 11.92
C ILE A 41 12.65 10.61 11.19
N SER A 42 13.17 11.70 10.60
CA SER A 42 12.35 12.64 9.84
C SER A 42 11.79 11.97 8.56
N ALA A 43 12.63 11.23 7.84
CA ALA A 43 12.20 10.48 6.66
C ALA A 43 11.16 9.40 7.03
N LEU A 44 11.39 8.67 8.12
CA LEU A 44 10.46 7.67 8.64
C LEU A 44 9.09 8.27 8.99
N ALA A 45 9.05 9.45 9.61
CA ALA A 45 7.80 10.13 9.93
C ALA A 45 6.99 10.46 8.66
N GLY A 46 7.66 10.93 7.60
CA GLY A 46 7.03 11.13 6.29
C GLY A 46 6.50 9.84 5.67
N PHE A 47 7.30 8.78 5.71
CA PHE A 47 6.92 7.44 5.23
C PHE A 47 5.70 6.90 5.95
N ILE A 48 5.69 6.89 7.29
CA ILE A 48 4.57 6.40 8.09
C ILE A 48 3.30 7.19 7.79
N LEU A 49 3.40 8.51 7.61
CA LEU A 49 2.24 9.35 7.31
C LEU A 49 1.56 8.94 6.00
N THR A 50 2.33 8.75 4.93
CA THR A 50 1.79 8.50 3.59
C THR A 50 1.53 7.03 3.30
N ASP A 51 2.23 6.13 3.95
CA ASP A 51 2.00 4.70 3.83
C ASP A 51 0.94 4.21 4.84
N ALA A 52 1.32 3.96 6.08
CA ALA A 52 0.41 3.45 7.11
C ALA A 52 -0.74 4.41 7.43
N GLY A 53 -0.46 5.73 7.50
CA GLY A 53 -1.46 6.75 7.85
C GLY A 53 -2.58 6.82 6.81
N ILE A 54 -2.22 7.00 5.52
CA ILE A 54 -3.21 7.09 4.44
C ILE A 54 -3.91 5.75 4.21
N ALA A 55 -3.22 4.61 4.36
CA ALA A 55 -3.83 3.29 4.28
C ALA A 55 -4.99 3.12 5.28
N ILE A 56 -4.77 3.49 6.55
CA ILE A 56 -5.81 3.39 7.58
C ILE A 56 -6.91 4.44 7.40
N LEU A 57 -6.57 5.63 6.92
CA LEU A 57 -7.57 6.62 6.51
C LEU A 57 -8.45 6.07 5.39
N GLY A 58 -7.88 5.34 4.41
CA GLY A 58 -8.62 4.68 3.33
C GLY A 58 -9.62 3.65 3.84
N VAL A 59 -9.17 2.73 4.69
CA VAL A 59 -10.02 1.73 5.34
C VAL A 59 -11.17 2.41 6.10
N THR A 60 -10.85 3.46 6.87
CA THR A 60 -11.83 4.22 7.66
C THR A 60 -12.83 4.96 6.78
N ALA A 61 -12.36 5.62 5.72
CA ALA A 61 -13.20 6.37 4.79
C ALA A 61 -14.25 5.47 4.12
N VAL A 62 -13.84 4.28 3.66
CA VAL A 62 -14.76 3.30 3.06
C VAL A 62 -15.83 2.85 4.04
N VAL A 63 -15.46 2.51 5.28
CA VAL A 63 -16.41 2.03 6.31
C VAL A 63 -17.40 3.13 6.70
N LEU A 64 -16.98 4.39 6.74
CA LEU A 64 -17.87 5.52 7.03
C LEU A 64 -18.75 5.91 5.84
N ALA A 65 -18.28 5.75 4.61
CA ALA A 65 -19.08 6.03 3.40
C ALA A 65 -20.10 4.95 3.09
N GLY A 66 -19.77 3.69 3.40
CA GLY A 66 -20.60 2.53 3.09
C GLY A 66 -19.92 1.21 3.41
N THR A 67 -19.73 0.35 2.42
CA THR A 67 -19.10 -0.96 2.56
C THR A 67 -18.04 -1.24 1.49
N SER A 68 -17.93 -0.35 0.51
CA SER A 68 -17.03 -0.53 -0.65
C SER A 68 -16.42 0.79 -1.10
N MET A 69 -15.31 0.71 -1.82
CA MET A 69 -14.69 1.85 -2.48
C MET A 69 -15.65 2.55 -3.45
N SER A 70 -16.54 1.81 -4.09
CA SER A 70 -17.55 2.39 -5.01
C SER A 70 -18.51 3.33 -4.28
N ASP A 71 -18.86 3.04 -3.01
CA ASP A 71 -19.72 3.93 -2.20
C ASP A 71 -19.03 5.27 -1.95
N LEU A 72 -17.70 5.25 -1.76
CA LEU A 72 -16.90 6.46 -1.62
C LEU A 72 -16.86 7.26 -2.93
N GLY A 73 -16.58 6.61 -4.06
CA GLY A 73 -16.52 7.23 -5.38
C GLY A 73 -17.87 7.81 -5.85
N ASN A 74 -18.99 7.25 -5.38
CA ASN A 74 -20.33 7.75 -5.68
C ASN A 74 -20.61 9.16 -5.12
N LEU A 75 -19.81 9.66 -4.19
CA LEU A 75 -19.85 11.06 -3.75
C LEU A 75 -19.57 12.03 -4.92
N VAL A 76 -18.78 11.61 -5.89
CA VAL A 76 -18.49 12.37 -7.12
C VAL A 76 -19.50 12.01 -8.21
N SER A 77 -19.49 10.76 -8.68
CA SER A 77 -20.47 10.22 -9.62
C SER A 77 -20.36 8.70 -9.75
N ARG A 78 -21.43 8.05 -10.22
CA ARG A 78 -21.45 6.59 -10.48
C ARG A 78 -20.37 6.18 -11.50
N ARG A 79 -20.16 6.97 -12.56
CA ARG A 79 -19.13 6.71 -13.58
C ARG A 79 -17.73 6.89 -13.00
N PHE A 80 -17.51 7.95 -12.24
CA PHE A 80 -16.25 8.21 -11.55
C PHE A 80 -15.93 7.07 -10.58
N ALA A 81 -16.91 6.63 -9.77
CA ALA A 81 -16.74 5.53 -8.84
C ALA A 81 -16.28 4.25 -9.54
N LEU A 82 -16.88 3.92 -10.68
CA LEU A 82 -16.50 2.74 -11.47
C LEU A 82 -15.05 2.88 -11.99
N VAL A 83 -14.74 4.00 -12.66
CA VAL A 83 -13.42 4.24 -13.25
C VAL A 83 -12.32 4.24 -12.18
N LEU A 84 -12.53 4.96 -11.09
CA LEU A 84 -11.55 5.04 -10.00
C LEU A 84 -11.37 3.66 -9.32
N SER A 85 -12.46 2.97 -9.02
CA SER A 85 -12.38 1.65 -8.38
C SER A 85 -11.68 0.64 -9.29
N VAL A 86 -12.06 0.55 -10.56
CA VAL A 86 -11.39 -0.33 -11.52
C VAL A 86 -9.91 0.04 -11.65
N GLY A 87 -9.58 1.33 -11.78
CA GLY A 87 -8.20 1.81 -11.86
C GLY A 87 -7.36 1.41 -10.65
N VAL A 88 -7.87 1.65 -9.43
CA VAL A 88 -7.17 1.28 -8.20
C VAL A 88 -7.01 -0.23 -8.08
N TYR A 89 -8.06 -1.02 -8.31
CA TYR A 89 -7.97 -2.47 -8.24
C TYR A 89 -7.03 -3.07 -9.31
N LEU A 90 -6.96 -2.50 -10.50
CA LEU A 90 -5.99 -2.91 -11.50
C LEU A 90 -4.57 -2.55 -11.09
N LEU A 91 -4.37 -1.34 -10.53
CA LEU A 91 -3.07 -0.85 -10.06
C LEU A 91 -2.50 -1.75 -8.96
N ILE A 92 -3.27 -2.00 -7.89
CA ILE A 92 -2.82 -2.83 -6.77
C ILE A 92 -2.90 -4.33 -7.06
N GLY A 93 -3.75 -4.75 -7.98
CA GLY A 93 -3.90 -6.14 -8.42
C GLY A 93 -2.90 -6.49 -9.52
N PRO A 94 -3.39 -6.87 -10.70
CA PRO A 94 -2.59 -7.55 -11.73
C PRO A 94 -1.48 -6.71 -12.35
N LEU A 95 -1.55 -5.37 -12.29
CA LEU A 95 -0.58 -4.55 -13.01
C LEU A 95 0.73 -4.35 -12.23
N PHE A 96 0.67 -4.07 -10.90
CA PHE A 96 1.87 -3.67 -10.17
C PHE A 96 2.06 -4.33 -8.81
N ALA A 97 1.18 -4.10 -7.81
CA ALA A 97 1.46 -4.55 -6.46
C ALA A 97 1.50 -6.08 -6.34
N LEU A 98 0.55 -6.77 -6.96
CA LEU A 98 0.48 -8.22 -6.90
C LEU A 98 1.66 -8.91 -7.64
N PRO A 99 2.03 -8.55 -8.89
CA PRO A 99 3.24 -9.07 -9.55
C PRO A 99 4.52 -8.80 -8.75
N ARG A 100 4.64 -7.60 -8.15
CA ARG A 100 5.80 -7.21 -7.32
C ARG A 100 6.01 -8.15 -6.14
N THR A 101 4.95 -8.73 -5.56
CA THR A 101 5.10 -9.71 -4.47
C THR A 101 5.87 -10.95 -4.91
N GLY A 102 5.63 -11.44 -6.11
CA GLY A 102 6.34 -12.59 -6.69
C GLY A 102 7.80 -12.26 -7.02
N SER A 103 8.04 -11.12 -7.71
CA SER A 103 9.39 -10.68 -8.11
C SER A 103 10.29 -10.45 -6.90
N VAL A 104 9.81 -9.69 -5.89
CA VAL A 104 10.60 -9.40 -4.67
C VAL A 104 10.89 -10.67 -3.88
N SER A 105 9.90 -11.56 -3.75
CA SER A 105 10.13 -12.85 -3.08
C SER A 105 11.21 -13.66 -3.77
N PHE A 106 11.21 -13.69 -5.11
CA PHE A 106 12.24 -14.39 -5.87
C PHE A 106 13.62 -13.74 -5.70
N GLU A 107 13.71 -12.42 -5.88
CA GLU A 107 14.98 -11.70 -5.82
C GLU A 107 15.67 -11.78 -4.45
N ILE A 108 14.91 -11.78 -3.37
CA ILE A 108 15.46 -11.79 -2.01
C ILE A 108 15.62 -13.21 -1.46
N ALA A 109 14.63 -14.10 -1.69
CA ALA A 109 14.62 -15.40 -1.05
C ALA A 109 15.37 -16.49 -1.85
N LEU A 110 15.48 -16.38 -3.18
CA LEU A 110 16.04 -17.46 -3.99
C LEU A 110 17.24 -17.03 -4.88
N LEU A 111 17.15 -15.88 -5.54
CA LEU A 111 18.17 -15.43 -6.50
C LEU A 111 19.59 -15.42 -5.94
N PRO A 112 19.87 -15.01 -4.69
CA PRO A 112 21.22 -14.98 -4.14
C PRO A 112 21.90 -16.36 -4.06
N TYR A 113 21.14 -17.45 -4.11
CA TYR A 113 21.65 -18.82 -3.97
C TYR A 113 21.84 -19.56 -5.30
N ILE A 114 21.18 -19.10 -6.37
CA ILE A 114 21.20 -19.80 -7.67
C ILE A 114 22.13 -19.14 -8.70
N GLY A 115 22.58 -17.92 -8.44
CA GLY A 115 23.37 -17.14 -9.38
C GLY A 115 22.60 -16.72 -10.64
N GLU A 116 23.26 -15.98 -11.52
CA GLU A 116 22.63 -15.43 -12.73
C GLU A 116 22.38 -16.45 -13.84
N ASN A 117 23.16 -17.54 -13.88
CA ASN A 117 23.00 -18.62 -14.83
C ASN A 117 21.70 -19.39 -14.57
N ASN A 118 20.69 -19.26 -15.44
CA ASN A 118 19.34 -19.82 -15.30
C ASN A 118 18.36 -19.01 -14.42
N ALA A 119 18.66 -17.77 -14.04
CA ALA A 119 17.77 -16.94 -13.23
C ALA A 119 16.35 -16.84 -13.81
N ILE A 120 16.22 -16.76 -15.15
CA ILE A 120 14.91 -16.72 -15.82
C ILE A 120 14.10 -18.00 -15.57
N LEU A 121 14.69 -19.17 -15.70
CA LEU A 121 14.00 -20.43 -15.49
C LEU A 121 13.56 -20.57 -14.04
N TRP A 122 14.45 -20.27 -13.10
CA TRP A 122 14.13 -20.31 -11.67
C TRP A 122 13.10 -19.27 -11.25
N SER A 123 13.13 -18.07 -11.86
CA SER A 123 12.09 -17.05 -11.66
C SER A 123 10.72 -17.58 -12.09
N LEU A 124 10.62 -18.17 -13.28
CA LEU A 124 9.39 -18.76 -13.78
C LEU A 124 8.86 -19.88 -12.86
N LEU A 125 9.71 -20.79 -12.43
CA LEU A 125 9.32 -21.90 -11.54
C LEU A 125 8.87 -21.38 -10.17
N PHE A 126 9.64 -20.46 -9.59
CA PHE A 126 9.34 -19.88 -8.28
C PHE A 126 8.04 -19.09 -8.30
N THR A 127 7.89 -18.19 -9.26
CA THR A 127 6.69 -17.33 -9.36
C THR A 127 5.44 -18.14 -9.73
N ALA A 128 5.58 -19.22 -10.53
CA ALA A 128 4.48 -20.15 -10.78
C ALA A 128 4.03 -20.86 -9.49
N ALA A 129 4.97 -21.35 -8.68
CA ALA A 129 4.67 -21.94 -7.38
C ALA A 129 4.07 -20.93 -6.41
N PHE A 130 4.62 -19.70 -6.36
CA PHE A 130 4.14 -18.59 -5.50
C PHE A 130 2.70 -18.21 -5.84
N PHE A 131 2.38 -17.93 -7.11
CA PHE A 131 1.01 -17.55 -7.51
C PHE A 131 0.05 -18.73 -7.49
N GLY A 132 0.53 -19.98 -7.69
CA GLY A 132 -0.25 -21.20 -7.46
C GLY A 132 -0.67 -21.33 -6.00
N LEU A 133 0.26 -21.10 -5.06
CA LEU A 133 -0.02 -21.10 -3.62
C LEU A 133 -0.93 -19.93 -3.22
N THR A 134 -0.70 -18.73 -3.77
CA THR A 134 -1.57 -17.56 -3.58
C THR A 134 -3.01 -17.88 -3.99
N TYR A 135 -3.21 -18.44 -5.18
CA TYR A 135 -4.54 -18.85 -5.66
C TYR A 135 -5.19 -19.88 -4.74
N TYR A 136 -4.45 -20.90 -4.34
CA TYR A 136 -4.95 -21.95 -3.45
C TYR A 136 -5.43 -21.38 -2.11
N LEU A 137 -4.63 -20.52 -1.48
CA LEU A 137 -4.94 -19.91 -0.20
C LEU A 137 -6.08 -18.87 -0.31
N SER A 138 -6.12 -18.10 -1.39
CA SER A 138 -7.18 -17.10 -1.65
C SER A 138 -8.53 -17.73 -1.99
N SER A 139 -8.55 -18.99 -2.44
CA SER A 139 -9.77 -19.67 -2.85
C SER A 139 -10.78 -19.89 -1.71
N ASN A 140 -10.36 -19.72 -0.44
CA ASN A 140 -11.17 -19.84 0.77
C ASN A 140 -11.04 -18.59 1.67
N PRO A 141 -11.72 -17.49 1.33
CA PRO A 141 -11.57 -16.20 2.03
C PRO A 141 -11.84 -16.26 3.54
N SER A 142 -12.71 -17.16 3.98
CA SER A 142 -13.06 -17.32 5.41
C SER A 142 -11.89 -17.79 6.30
N ARG A 143 -10.83 -18.35 5.72
CA ARG A 143 -9.66 -18.83 6.44
C ARG A 143 -8.49 -17.84 6.48
N ILE A 144 -8.61 -16.71 5.81
CA ILE A 144 -7.51 -15.71 5.70
C ILE A 144 -7.09 -15.22 7.08
N VAL A 145 -8.04 -14.86 7.97
CA VAL A 145 -7.72 -14.38 9.33
C VAL A 145 -6.90 -15.40 10.11
N ASP A 146 -7.25 -16.68 10.00
CA ASP A 146 -6.56 -17.74 10.74
C ASP A 146 -5.17 -18.03 10.16
N VAL A 147 -5.05 -18.15 8.84
CA VAL A 147 -3.76 -18.47 8.20
C VAL A 147 -2.81 -17.28 8.27
N VAL A 148 -3.26 -16.12 7.86
CA VAL A 148 -2.44 -14.91 7.78
C VAL A 148 -2.17 -14.36 9.18
N GLY A 149 -3.22 -14.06 9.96
CA GLY A 149 -3.08 -13.35 11.23
C GLY A 149 -2.49 -14.20 12.37
N LYS A 150 -2.75 -15.52 12.39
CA LYS A 150 -2.29 -16.38 13.52
C LYS A 150 -0.98 -17.09 13.28
N TYR A 151 -0.63 -17.40 12.04
CA TYR A 151 0.55 -18.21 11.74
C TYR A 151 1.64 -17.42 11.00
N LEU A 152 1.31 -16.81 9.86
CA LEU A 152 2.32 -16.17 9.02
C LEU A 152 2.86 -14.87 9.65
N THR A 153 1.98 -14.05 10.21
CA THR A 153 2.36 -12.75 10.80
C THR A 153 3.30 -12.86 11.99
N PRO A 154 3.10 -13.74 12.98
CA PRO A 154 4.05 -13.88 14.09
C PRO A 154 5.44 -14.29 13.63
N VAL A 155 5.55 -15.21 12.68
CA VAL A 155 6.86 -15.65 12.14
C VAL A 155 7.57 -14.48 11.45
N LEU A 156 6.85 -13.71 10.64
CA LEU A 156 7.36 -12.50 9.99
C LEU A 156 7.89 -11.49 11.03
N LEU A 157 7.08 -11.15 12.02
CA LEU A 157 7.45 -10.16 13.05
C LEU A 157 8.65 -10.62 13.87
N ILE A 158 8.73 -11.92 14.25
CA ILE A 158 9.85 -12.49 14.98
C ILE A 158 11.12 -12.42 14.13
N SER A 159 11.05 -12.73 12.84
CA SER A 159 12.19 -12.65 11.93
C SER A 159 12.74 -11.22 11.83
N ILE A 160 11.89 -10.22 11.65
CA ILE A 160 12.31 -8.81 11.58
C ILE A 160 12.88 -8.33 12.92
N LEU A 161 12.22 -8.69 14.03
CA LEU A 161 12.68 -8.34 15.36
C LEU A 161 14.05 -8.96 15.65
N ALA A 162 14.29 -10.21 15.24
CA ALA A 162 15.60 -10.86 15.39
C ALA A 162 16.69 -10.10 14.61
N ILE A 163 16.43 -9.69 13.37
CA ILE A 163 17.37 -8.87 12.57
C ILE A 163 17.66 -7.54 13.28
N PHE A 164 16.63 -6.87 13.77
CA PHE A 164 16.76 -5.59 14.46
C PHE A 164 17.56 -5.72 15.77
N ILE A 165 17.24 -6.70 16.63
CA ILE A 165 17.97 -6.92 17.89
C ILE A 165 19.42 -7.28 17.60
N ALA A 166 19.69 -8.16 16.64
CA ALA A 166 21.04 -8.52 16.26
C ALA A 166 21.82 -7.28 15.74
N SER A 167 21.16 -6.39 15.00
CA SER A 167 21.79 -5.15 14.52
C SER A 167 22.16 -4.16 15.64
N LEU A 168 21.40 -4.18 16.75
CA LEU A 168 21.73 -3.36 17.94
C LEU A 168 22.88 -3.93 18.76
N LEU A 169 23.10 -5.24 18.72
CA LEU A 169 24.11 -5.93 19.49
C LEU A 169 25.45 -6.09 18.73
N GLN A 170 25.43 -5.85 17.43
CA GLN A 170 26.61 -6.00 16.58
C GLN A 170 27.61 -4.84 16.80
N GLU A 171 28.89 -5.18 16.89
CA GLU A 171 29.95 -4.19 16.89
C GLU A 171 30.09 -3.50 15.53
N THR A 172 30.55 -2.25 15.55
CA THR A 172 30.80 -1.47 14.35
C THR A 172 31.85 -2.14 13.46
N SER A 173 31.53 -2.31 12.18
CA SER A 173 32.44 -2.85 11.17
C SER A 173 32.76 -1.79 10.12
N ASN A 174 34.09 -1.59 9.86
CA ASN A 174 34.62 -0.63 8.88
C ASN A 174 35.42 -1.34 7.77
N GLY A 175 35.12 -2.60 7.48
CA GLY A 175 35.77 -3.37 6.42
C GLY A 175 35.06 -3.24 5.06
N ALA A 176 35.14 -4.30 4.26
CA ALA A 176 34.44 -4.38 2.96
C ALA A 176 32.91 -4.21 3.10
N PHE A 177 32.34 -4.58 4.25
CA PHE A 177 30.97 -4.28 4.65
C PHE A 177 31.02 -3.31 5.84
N SER A 178 30.68 -2.05 5.60
CA SER A 178 30.64 -1.00 6.63
C SER A 178 29.24 -0.93 7.25
N PHE A 179 29.19 -1.14 8.58
CA PHE A 179 27.96 -1.29 9.33
C PHE A 179 28.12 -0.78 10.77
N GLY A 180 27.03 -0.31 11.38
CA GLY A 180 26.94 0.06 12.80
C GLY A 180 27.10 1.56 13.09
N THR A 181 27.46 2.39 12.11
CA THR A 181 27.49 3.86 12.24
C THR A 181 26.51 4.50 11.26
N MET A 182 25.93 5.64 11.64
CA MET A 182 25.09 6.42 10.73
C MET A 182 25.95 7.42 9.98
N MET A 183 25.74 7.53 8.66
CA MET A 183 26.35 8.56 7.83
C MET A 183 25.51 9.82 7.78
N ASP A 184 26.06 10.91 7.27
CA ASP A 184 25.29 12.09 6.92
C ASP A 184 24.28 11.74 5.82
N PRO A 185 23.12 12.43 5.78
CA PRO A 185 22.10 12.17 4.78
C PRO A 185 22.67 12.44 3.37
N SER A 186 22.25 11.63 2.41
CA SER A 186 22.54 11.89 0.99
C SER A 186 21.97 13.25 0.57
N PRO A 187 22.50 13.90 -0.50
CA PRO A 187 22.03 15.21 -0.95
C PRO A 187 20.51 15.28 -1.17
N ALA A 188 19.90 14.17 -1.59
CA ALA A 188 18.45 14.10 -1.79
C ALA A 188 17.64 14.16 -0.49
N TYR A 189 18.24 13.83 0.65
CA TYR A 189 17.59 13.80 1.98
C TYR A 189 18.12 14.90 2.93
N ALA A 190 19.12 15.68 2.55
CA ALA A 190 19.77 16.66 3.42
C ALA A 190 18.77 17.73 3.89
N ASP A 191 18.08 18.38 2.95
CA ASP A 191 17.21 19.53 3.24
C ASP A 191 15.76 19.14 3.52
N ILE A 192 15.26 18.04 2.93
CA ILE A 192 13.85 17.69 2.91
C ILE A 192 13.58 16.22 3.23
N PRO A 193 14.19 15.64 4.29
CA PRO A 193 14.08 14.21 4.59
C PRO A 193 12.64 13.75 4.81
N PHE A 194 11.80 14.57 5.47
CA PHE A 194 10.39 14.27 5.68
C PHE A 194 9.62 14.10 4.37
N PHE A 195 9.77 15.03 3.42
CA PHE A 195 9.07 14.97 2.14
C PHE A 195 9.57 13.84 1.25
N LYS A 196 10.87 13.54 1.29
CA LYS A 196 11.40 12.35 0.61
C LYS A 196 10.83 11.06 1.19
N GLY A 197 10.73 10.97 2.51
CA GLY A 197 10.03 9.87 3.17
C GLY A 197 8.57 9.73 2.75
N MET A 198 7.84 10.84 2.57
CA MET A 198 6.46 10.82 2.06
C MET A 198 6.38 10.21 0.66
N ILE A 199 7.31 10.53 -0.25
CA ILE A 199 7.36 9.98 -1.60
C ILE A 199 7.63 8.48 -1.57
N GLU A 200 8.57 8.04 -0.73
CA GLU A 200 8.84 6.61 -0.57
C GLU A 200 7.63 5.84 -0.01
N GLY A 201 6.84 6.47 0.87
CA GLY A 201 5.58 5.90 1.34
C GLY A 201 4.54 5.75 0.22
N TYR A 202 4.49 6.67 -0.75
CA TYR A 202 3.64 6.50 -1.94
C TYR A 202 4.04 5.26 -2.75
N ASN A 203 5.35 4.99 -2.89
CA ASN A 203 5.87 3.85 -3.64
C ASN A 203 5.47 2.48 -3.03
N ALA A 204 5.13 2.44 -1.74
CA ALA A 204 4.66 1.22 -1.08
C ALA A 204 3.27 0.77 -1.56
N LEU A 205 2.40 1.68 -2.07
CA LEU A 205 1.05 1.44 -2.61
C LEU A 205 -0.05 1.19 -1.55
N ASP A 206 0.24 1.32 -0.28
CA ASP A 206 -0.70 0.98 0.79
C ASP A 206 -1.88 1.96 0.89
N GLY A 207 -1.71 3.23 0.52
CA GLY A 207 -2.79 4.20 0.52
C GLY A 207 -3.98 3.78 -0.35
N PRO A 208 -3.81 3.56 -1.67
CA PRO A 208 -4.86 2.99 -2.52
C PRO A 208 -5.33 1.61 -2.07
N ALA A 209 -4.41 0.75 -1.57
CA ALA A 209 -4.74 -0.57 -1.06
C ALA A 209 -5.68 -0.50 0.16
N GLY A 210 -5.58 0.53 0.99
CA GLY A 210 -6.47 0.76 2.13
C GLY A 210 -7.95 0.85 1.74
N LEU A 211 -8.25 1.47 0.59
CA LEU A 211 -9.61 1.51 0.04
C LEU A 211 -10.14 0.12 -0.33
N ALA A 212 -9.26 -0.72 -0.88
CA ALA A 212 -9.61 -2.06 -1.31
C ALA A 212 -9.70 -3.05 -0.13
N PHE A 213 -8.83 -2.93 0.87
CA PHE A 213 -8.78 -3.86 2.01
C PHE A 213 -9.87 -3.62 3.06
N ALA A 214 -10.57 -2.49 3.00
CA ALA A 214 -11.70 -2.21 3.89
C ALA A 214 -12.74 -3.35 3.88
N ILE A 215 -13.02 -3.96 2.72
CA ILE A 215 -13.98 -5.08 2.61
C ILE A 215 -13.51 -6.31 3.40
N LEU A 216 -12.20 -6.59 3.44
CA LEU A 216 -11.64 -7.73 4.17
C LEU A 216 -11.80 -7.54 5.68
N VAL A 217 -11.55 -6.32 6.18
CA VAL A 217 -11.71 -5.98 7.61
C VAL A 217 -13.17 -6.08 8.01
N ILE A 218 -14.09 -5.52 7.20
CA ILE A 218 -15.54 -5.60 7.45
C ILE A 218 -15.99 -7.07 7.50
N THR A 219 -15.54 -7.88 6.55
CA THR A 219 -15.87 -9.31 6.47
C THR A 219 -15.32 -10.07 7.68
N ALA A 220 -14.07 -9.79 8.08
CA ALA A 220 -13.47 -10.38 9.28
C ALA A 220 -14.22 -10.02 10.56
N ILE A 221 -14.64 -8.77 10.74
CA ILE A 221 -15.43 -8.33 11.89
C ILE A 221 -16.82 -9.01 11.90
N ARG A 222 -17.45 -9.11 10.72
CA ARG A 222 -18.75 -9.78 10.57
C ARG A 222 -18.68 -11.28 10.86
N SER A 223 -17.61 -11.97 10.53
CA SER A 223 -17.43 -13.40 10.80
C SER A 223 -17.42 -13.72 12.31
N TYR A 224 -17.03 -12.76 13.14
CA TYR A 224 -17.16 -12.86 14.60
C TYR A 224 -18.57 -12.56 15.13
N GLY A 225 -19.56 -12.29 14.25
CA GLY A 225 -20.96 -12.08 14.59
C GLY A 225 -21.33 -10.64 14.94
N VAL A 226 -20.50 -9.66 14.58
CA VAL A 226 -20.84 -8.23 14.69
C VAL A 226 -21.58 -7.80 13.44
N THR A 227 -22.86 -7.37 13.56
CA THR A 227 -23.71 -7.00 12.42
C THR A 227 -24.06 -5.52 12.40
N ASP A 228 -24.02 -4.86 13.54
CA ASP A 228 -24.35 -3.43 13.67
C ASP A 228 -23.29 -2.54 12.98
N LYS A 229 -23.74 -1.65 12.09
CA LYS A 229 -22.88 -0.75 11.31
C LYS A 229 -21.98 0.13 12.16
N LYS A 230 -22.51 0.66 13.30
CA LYS A 230 -21.75 1.54 14.19
C LYS A 230 -20.60 0.79 14.88
N TYR A 231 -20.85 -0.45 15.30
CA TYR A 231 -19.81 -1.28 15.91
C TYR A 231 -18.80 -1.77 14.87
N ILE A 232 -19.24 -2.12 13.65
CA ILE A 232 -18.32 -2.46 12.55
C ILE A 232 -17.37 -1.29 12.31
N ALA A 233 -17.87 -0.05 12.14
CA ALA A 233 -17.04 1.13 11.93
C ALA A 233 -16.05 1.35 13.08
N ARG A 234 -16.52 1.28 14.33
CA ARG A 234 -15.67 1.44 15.52
C ARG A 234 -14.55 0.40 15.58
N TYR A 235 -14.86 -0.87 15.35
CA TYR A 235 -13.88 -1.93 15.39
C TYR A 235 -12.93 -1.90 14.20
N THR A 236 -13.39 -1.48 13.02
CA THR A 236 -12.52 -1.26 11.85
C THR A 236 -11.48 -0.19 12.14
N ILE A 237 -11.88 0.95 12.72
CA ILE A 237 -10.94 2.01 13.11
C ILE A 237 -9.95 1.49 14.15
N LEU A 238 -10.43 0.79 15.17
CA LEU A 238 -9.59 0.26 16.24
C LEU A 238 -8.57 -0.77 15.73
N CYS A 239 -9.02 -1.69 14.86
CA CYS A 239 -8.12 -2.67 14.22
C CYS A 239 -7.14 -1.99 13.25
N GLY A 240 -7.59 -0.95 12.53
CA GLY A 240 -6.75 -0.14 11.67
C GLY A 240 -5.62 0.55 12.46
N LEU A 241 -5.94 1.21 13.56
CA LEU A 241 -4.94 1.83 14.44
C LEU A 241 -3.95 0.81 15.00
N GLY A 242 -4.43 -0.40 15.36
CA GLY A 242 -3.56 -1.50 15.78
C GLY A 242 -2.60 -1.92 14.66
N ALA A 243 -3.10 -2.06 13.42
CA ALA A 243 -2.28 -2.40 12.26
C ALA A 243 -1.26 -1.30 11.95
N ALA A 244 -1.65 -0.01 12.01
CA ALA A 244 -0.73 1.11 11.83
C ALA A 244 0.39 1.13 12.88
N GLY A 245 0.09 0.76 14.14
CA GLY A 245 1.09 0.62 15.19
C GLY A 245 2.12 -0.48 14.87
N PHE A 246 1.67 -1.64 14.39
CA PHE A 246 2.57 -2.71 13.95
C PHE A 246 3.41 -2.28 12.73
N LEU A 247 2.80 -1.63 11.72
CA LEU A 247 3.51 -1.11 10.56
C LEU A 247 4.59 -0.11 10.97
N ALA A 248 4.24 0.90 11.78
CA ALA A 248 5.18 1.91 12.24
C ALA A 248 6.35 1.32 13.03
N GLY A 249 6.09 0.31 13.89
CA GLY A 249 7.13 -0.40 14.63
C GLY A 249 8.10 -1.15 13.70
N VAL A 250 7.57 -1.86 12.70
CA VAL A 250 8.39 -2.58 11.72
C VAL A 250 9.17 -1.61 10.82
N TYR A 251 8.55 -0.53 10.38
CA TYR A 251 9.25 0.50 9.57
C TYR A 251 10.39 1.16 10.34
N PHE A 252 10.18 1.43 11.64
CA PHE A 252 11.25 1.93 12.49
C PHE A 252 12.43 0.94 12.52
N MET A 253 12.18 -0.35 12.75
CA MET A 253 13.22 -1.37 12.79
C MET A 253 13.99 -1.46 11.45
N LEU A 254 13.28 -1.54 10.33
CA LEU A 254 13.89 -1.67 9.00
C LEU A 254 14.64 -0.40 8.57
N THR A 255 14.07 0.79 8.84
CA THR A 255 14.71 2.07 8.53
C THR A 255 15.97 2.27 9.35
N TYR A 256 15.96 1.89 10.64
CA TYR A 256 17.14 1.93 11.49
C TYR A 256 18.27 1.03 10.96
N VAL A 257 17.95 -0.22 10.60
CA VAL A 257 18.90 -1.16 10.00
C VAL A 257 19.52 -0.56 8.73
N GLY A 258 18.71 0.08 7.90
CA GLY A 258 19.20 0.81 6.73
C GLY A 258 20.14 1.96 7.09
N ALA A 259 19.77 2.80 8.07
CA ALA A 259 20.50 3.99 8.46
C ALA A 259 21.90 3.70 9.02
N ILE A 260 22.10 2.53 9.61
CA ILE A 260 23.42 2.08 10.11
C ILE A 260 24.22 1.25 9.08
N THR A 261 23.71 1.10 7.86
CA THR A 261 24.37 0.35 6.77
C THR A 261 25.01 1.32 5.80
N ASN A 262 26.35 1.42 5.82
CA ASN A 262 27.07 2.41 5.04
C ASN A 262 27.54 1.90 3.67
N THR A 263 27.63 0.57 3.49
CA THR A 263 27.91 -0.02 2.19
C THR A 263 26.73 0.22 1.24
N PRO A 264 26.92 0.89 0.08
CA PRO A 264 25.82 1.22 -0.83
C PRO A 264 25.24 -0.02 -1.51
N PHE A 265 23.91 -0.07 -1.62
CA PHE A 265 23.16 -1.12 -2.28
C PHE A 265 22.19 -0.56 -3.33
N THR A 266 21.85 -1.36 -4.33
CA THR A 266 20.96 -0.98 -5.41
C THR A 266 19.48 -0.87 -4.95
N ASN A 267 19.11 -1.63 -3.94
CA ASN A 267 17.76 -1.62 -3.34
C ASN A 267 17.78 -2.17 -1.92
N GLY A 268 16.69 -1.94 -1.17
CA GLY A 268 16.59 -2.39 0.22
C GLY A 268 16.57 -3.91 0.41
N GLY A 269 16.22 -4.68 -0.60
CA GLY A 269 16.27 -6.14 -0.56
C GLY A 269 17.72 -6.66 -0.53
N ALA A 270 18.58 -6.14 -1.42
CA ALA A 270 20.00 -6.45 -1.44
C ALA A 270 20.69 -6.01 -0.15
N LEU A 271 20.31 -4.82 0.39
CA LEU A 271 20.77 -4.33 1.68
C LEU A 271 20.44 -5.30 2.81
N LEU A 272 19.17 -5.69 2.95
CA LEU A 272 18.74 -6.60 4.00
C LEU A 272 19.40 -7.98 3.88
N HIS A 273 19.59 -8.47 2.65
CA HIS A 273 20.32 -9.72 2.43
C HIS A 273 21.77 -9.63 2.92
N ALA A 274 22.49 -8.55 2.58
CA ALA A 274 23.85 -8.33 3.04
C ALA A 274 23.95 -8.18 4.56
N VAL A 275 23.04 -7.40 5.17
CA VAL A 275 22.96 -7.24 6.63
C VAL A 275 22.70 -8.56 7.33
N THR A 276 21.72 -9.35 6.88
CA THR A 276 21.39 -10.63 7.52
C THR A 276 22.50 -11.65 7.39
N ASN A 277 23.21 -11.66 6.26
CA ASN A 277 24.42 -12.49 6.09
C ASN A 277 25.56 -12.03 7.00
N HIS A 278 25.72 -10.74 7.20
CA HIS A 278 26.71 -10.20 8.14
C HIS A 278 26.40 -10.58 9.59
N LEU A 279 25.12 -10.48 10.00
CA LEU A 279 24.68 -10.73 11.38
C LEU A 279 24.62 -12.22 11.74
N PHE A 280 24.17 -13.08 10.82
CA PHE A 280 23.83 -14.48 11.10
C PHE A 280 24.58 -15.48 10.21
N GLY A 281 25.49 -15.02 9.34
CA GLY A 281 26.14 -15.86 8.33
C GLY A 281 25.12 -16.45 7.34
N GLY A 282 25.40 -17.62 6.81
CA GLY A 282 24.52 -18.27 5.81
C GLY A 282 23.07 -18.54 6.27
N ILE A 283 22.82 -18.62 7.59
CA ILE A 283 21.46 -18.78 8.13
C ILE A 283 20.64 -17.50 7.97
N GLY A 284 21.31 -16.34 7.97
CA GLY A 284 20.66 -15.04 7.84
C GLY A 284 19.82 -14.90 6.59
N GLY A 285 20.31 -15.35 5.44
CA GLY A 285 19.57 -15.35 4.19
C GLY A 285 18.32 -16.23 4.24
N ILE A 286 18.34 -17.34 4.97
CA ILE A 286 17.16 -18.20 5.14
C ILE A 286 16.10 -17.49 6.00
N ILE A 287 16.52 -16.85 7.10
CA ILE A 287 15.62 -16.08 7.98
C ILE A 287 14.94 -14.96 7.17
N LEU A 288 15.73 -14.20 6.43
CA LEU A 288 15.21 -13.14 5.57
C LEU A 288 14.30 -13.68 4.48
N GLY A 289 14.70 -14.76 3.81
CA GLY A 289 13.91 -15.40 2.75
C GLY A 289 12.52 -15.84 3.25
N ILE A 290 12.44 -16.43 4.43
CA ILE A 290 11.18 -16.81 5.08
C ILE A 290 10.35 -15.56 5.40
N ALA A 291 10.95 -14.51 5.97
CA ALA A 291 10.27 -13.27 6.30
C ALA A 291 9.67 -12.61 5.05
N VAL A 292 10.45 -12.47 3.99
CA VAL A 292 10.01 -11.86 2.73
C VAL A 292 8.93 -12.71 2.05
N LEU A 293 9.12 -14.04 1.99
CA LEU A 293 8.14 -14.94 1.41
C LEU A 293 6.79 -14.80 2.10
N PHE A 294 6.76 -14.78 3.44
CA PHE A 294 5.53 -14.64 4.20
C PHE A 294 4.91 -13.25 4.08
N ALA A 295 5.70 -12.18 4.12
CA ALA A 295 5.23 -10.83 3.88
C ALA A 295 4.57 -10.70 2.51
N CYS A 296 5.24 -11.15 1.46
CA CYS A 296 4.72 -11.09 0.10
C CYS A 296 3.51 -12.01 -0.11
N LEU A 297 3.51 -13.21 0.47
CA LEU A 297 2.40 -14.16 0.34
C LEU A 297 1.13 -13.65 1.04
N THR A 298 1.24 -13.06 2.23
CA THR A 298 0.08 -12.51 2.95
C THR A 298 -0.56 -11.35 2.19
N THR A 299 0.25 -10.43 1.67
CA THR A 299 -0.23 -9.34 0.82
C THR A 299 -0.82 -9.85 -0.49
N SER A 300 -0.17 -10.82 -1.14
CA SER A 300 -0.67 -11.45 -2.38
C SER A 300 -2.06 -12.09 -2.19
N ILE A 301 -2.28 -12.78 -1.06
CA ILE A 301 -3.60 -13.34 -0.70
C ILE A 301 -4.63 -12.22 -0.53
N GLY A 302 -4.29 -11.17 0.22
CA GLY A 302 -5.18 -10.03 0.46
C GLY A 302 -5.58 -9.31 -0.83
N LEU A 303 -4.61 -9.00 -1.70
CA LEU A 303 -4.83 -8.35 -3.00
C LEU A 303 -5.68 -9.21 -3.93
N THR A 304 -5.37 -10.51 -4.05
CA THR A 304 -6.14 -11.45 -4.88
C THR A 304 -7.58 -11.55 -4.40
N THR A 305 -7.79 -11.64 -3.09
CA THR A 305 -9.13 -11.75 -2.49
C THR A 305 -9.93 -10.47 -2.72
N SER A 306 -9.36 -9.30 -2.39
CA SER A 306 -10.05 -8.02 -2.58
C SER A 306 -10.39 -7.76 -4.04
N PHE A 307 -9.46 -8.11 -4.96
CA PHE A 307 -9.68 -8.01 -6.40
C PHE A 307 -10.84 -8.92 -6.85
N ALA A 308 -10.81 -10.19 -6.45
CA ALA A 308 -11.84 -11.15 -6.85
C ALA A 308 -13.22 -10.80 -6.28
N ASP A 309 -13.29 -10.35 -5.02
CA ASP A 309 -14.53 -9.90 -4.39
C ASP A 309 -15.13 -8.70 -5.12
N TYR A 310 -14.32 -7.69 -5.44
CA TYR A 310 -14.81 -6.52 -6.17
C TYR A 310 -15.27 -6.86 -7.59
N PHE A 311 -14.42 -7.53 -8.38
CA PHE A 311 -14.74 -7.83 -9.77
C PHE A 311 -15.91 -8.82 -9.93
N GLN A 312 -16.17 -9.68 -8.96
CA GLN A 312 -17.34 -10.52 -8.95
C GLN A 312 -18.65 -9.70 -8.91
N THR A 313 -18.63 -8.50 -8.33
CA THR A 313 -19.83 -7.63 -8.26
C THR A 313 -20.14 -6.92 -9.57
N ILE A 314 -19.15 -6.67 -10.41
CA ILE A 314 -19.29 -5.88 -11.66
C ILE A 314 -19.26 -6.72 -12.94
N LEU A 315 -18.67 -7.91 -12.88
CA LEU A 315 -18.58 -8.79 -14.05
C LEU A 315 -19.85 -9.68 -14.20
N PRO A 316 -20.13 -10.16 -15.44
CA PRO A 316 -21.23 -11.08 -15.66
C PRO A 316 -21.13 -12.35 -14.79
N LYS A 317 -22.28 -12.95 -14.43
CA LYS A 317 -22.38 -14.13 -13.52
C LYS A 317 -21.53 -15.35 -13.93
N ARG A 318 -21.09 -15.44 -15.19
CA ARG A 318 -20.17 -16.49 -15.66
C ARG A 318 -18.77 -16.38 -15.02
N TRP A 319 -18.38 -15.18 -14.54
CA TRP A 319 -17.12 -14.93 -13.83
C TRP A 319 -17.34 -15.15 -12.34
N THR A 320 -17.04 -16.37 -11.89
CA THR A 320 -17.10 -16.70 -10.47
C THR A 320 -15.86 -16.18 -9.74
N TYR A 321 -15.94 -15.98 -8.44
CA TYR A 321 -14.80 -15.59 -7.57
C TYR A 321 -13.51 -16.39 -7.91
N LYS A 322 -13.61 -17.72 -7.94
CA LYS A 322 -12.44 -18.59 -8.23
C LYS A 322 -11.85 -18.37 -9.62
N ARG A 323 -12.68 -18.10 -10.64
CA ARG A 323 -12.19 -17.80 -11.99
C ARG A 323 -11.46 -16.46 -12.05
N ILE A 324 -11.98 -15.44 -11.36
CA ILE A 324 -11.35 -14.12 -11.26
C ILE A 324 -10.03 -14.23 -10.52
N ALA A 325 -10.01 -14.91 -9.36
CA ALA A 325 -8.79 -15.16 -8.59
C ALA A 325 -7.72 -15.91 -9.41
N ALA A 326 -8.13 -16.93 -10.17
CA ALA A 326 -7.22 -17.65 -11.07
C ALA A 326 -6.67 -16.75 -12.17
N ALA A 327 -7.53 -15.95 -12.82
CA ALA A 327 -7.12 -15.05 -13.89
C ALA A 327 -6.14 -13.98 -13.40
N VAL A 328 -6.39 -13.36 -12.23
CA VAL A 328 -5.49 -12.34 -11.67
C VAL A 328 -4.14 -12.94 -11.25
N CYS A 329 -4.13 -14.14 -10.65
CA CYS A 329 -2.89 -14.83 -10.30
C CYS A 329 -2.08 -15.21 -11.56
N LEU A 330 -2.73 -15.73 -12.60
CA LEU A 330 -2.07 -16.08 -13.86
C LEU A 330 -1.48 -14.85 -14.55
N PHE A 331 -2.22 -13.76 -14.62
CA PHE A 331 -1.74 -12.52 -15.21
C PHE A 331 -0.55 -11.97 -14.42
N SER A 332 -0.65 -11.95 -13.08
CA SER A 332 0.42 -11.48 -12.21
C SER A 332 1.68 -12.35 -12.27
N PHE A 333 1.52 -13.66 -12.47
CA PHE A 333 2.63 -14.57 -12.76
C PHE A 333 3.39 -14.15 -14.02
N VAL A 334 2.68 -13.85 -15.11
CA VAL A 334 3.33 -13.39 -16.35
C VAL A 334 4.06 -12.07 -16.14
N ILE A 335 3.40 -11.08 -15.52
CA ILE A 335 3.95 -9.75 -15.30
C ILE A 335 5.12 -9.77 -14.31
N SER A 336 5.11 -10.61 -13.28
CA SER A 336 6.19 -10.68 -12.29
C SER A 336 7.55 -11.06 -12.88
N ASN A 337 7.56 -11.70 -14.04
CA ASN A 337 8.79 -12.12 -14.73
C ASN A 337 9.38 -11.05 -15.67
N ILE A 338 8.80 -9.85 -15.71
CA ILE A 338 9.39 -8.69 -16.43
C ILE A 338 10.59 -8.12 -15.67
N GLY A 339 10.62 -8.32 -14.34
CA GLY A 339 11.66 -7.81 -13.43
C GLY A 339 11.18 -6.69 -12.54
N LEU A 340 11.74 -6.63 -11.32
CA LEU A 340 11.30 -5.69 -10.27
C LEU A 340 11.54 -4.23 -10.67
N SER A 341 12.71 -3.91 -11.22
CA SER A 341 13.07 -2.53 -11.60
C SER A 341 12.12 -1.96 -12.66
N GLN A 342 11.77 -2.76 -13.67
CA GLN A 342 10.82 -2.38 -14.71
C GLN A 342 9.42 -2.19 -14.14
N LEU A 343 8.98 -3.05 -13.23
CA LEU A 343 7.68 -2.92 -12.57
C LEU A 343 7.59 -1.61 -11.78
N ILE A 344 8.63 -1.22 -11.04
CA ILE A 344 8.67 0.04 -10.29
C ILE A 344 8.63 1.22 -11.25
N THR A 345 9.47 1.22 -12.29
CA THR A 345 9.56 2.33 -13.25
C THR A 345 8.24 2.59 -13.98
N VAL A 346 7.53 1.54 -14.40
CA VAL A 346 6.25 1.69 -15.12
C VAL A 346 5.10 2.04 -14.16
N SER A 347 5.16 1.59 -12.90
CA SER A 347 4.09 1.87 -11.93
C SER A 347 4.10 3.31 -11.41
N LEU A 348 5.27 3.92 -11.26
CA LEU A 348 5.45 5.22 -10.62
C LEU A 348 4.62 6.34 -11.26
N PRO A 349 4.63 6.56 -12.59
CA PRO A 349 3.82 7.59 -13.24
C PRO A 349 2.31 7.43 -12.99
N ILE A 350 1.81 6.21 -13.11
CA ILE A 350 0.38 5.91 -12.89
C ILE A 350 0.00 6.11 -11.43
N LEU A 351 0.91 5.77 -10.52
CA LEU A 351 0.74 5.97 -9.10
C LEU A 351 0.63 7.46 -8.76
N ILE A 352 1.53 8.28 -9.29
CA ILE A 352 1.51 9.74 -9.12
C ILE A 352 0.19 10.35 -9.61
N MET A 353 -0.42 9.80 -10.67
CA MET A 353 -1.72 10.26 -11.18
C MET A 353 -2.89 9.87 -10.27
N ILE A 354 -2.91 8.63 -9.75
CA ILE A 354 -4.08 8.07 -9.05
C ILE A 354 -4.04 8.34 -7.54
N TYR A 355 -2.87 8.35 -6.93
CA TYR A 355 -2.72 8.48 -5.48
C TYR A 355 -3.33 9.76 -4.92
N PRO A 356 -3.08 10.96 -5.48
CA PRO A 356 -3.69 12.20 -5.03
C PRO A 356 -5.22 12.18 -5.05
N LEU A 357 -5.80 11.59 -6.10
CA LEU A 357 -7.26 11.44 -6.21
C LEU A 357 -7.84 10.60 -5.07
N THR A 358 -7.17 9.49 -4.74
CA THR A 358 -7.62 8.64 -3.63
C THR A 358 -7.54 9.37 -2.30
N VAL A 359 -6.44 10.10 -2.05
CA VAL A 359 -6.25 10.86 -0.81
C VAL A 359 -7.29 11.98 -0.66
N VAL A 360 -7.49 12.79 -1.70
CA VAL A 360 -8.48 13.89 -1.66
C VAL A 360 -9.89 13.35 -1.45
N LEU A 361 -10.25 12.25 -2.11
CA LEU A 361 -11.56 11.62 -1.95
C LEU A 361 -11.77 11.10 -0.52
N MET A 362 -10.73 10.47 0.08
CA MET A 362 -10.76 10.05 1.48
C MET A 362 -10.97 11.24 2.41
N LEU A 363 -10.19 12.31 2.29
CA LEU A 363 -10.29 13.49 3.13
C LEU A 363 -11.65 14.18 3.01
N LEU A 364 -12.17 14.34 1.81
CA LEU A 364 -13.50 14.92 1.59
C LEU A 364 -14.62 14.05 2.17
N SER A 365 -14.44 12.73 2.22
CA SER A 365 -15.44 11.83 2.80
C SER A 365 -15.64 12.06 4.31
N PHE A 366 -14.58 12.40 5.05
CA PHE A 366 -14.68 12.78 6.47
C PHE A 366 -15.43 14.09 6.69
N LEU A 367 -15.40 14.98 5.69
CA LEU A 367 -16.13 16.25 5.71
C LEU A 367 -17.57 16.13 5.22
N LYS A 368 -18.03 14.93 4.82
CA LYS A 368 -19.37 14.69 4.26
C LYS A 368 -20.49 15.28 5.12
N GLN A 369 -20.42 15.17 6.45
CA GLN A 369 -21.43 15.72 7.34
C GLN A 369 -21.50 17.26 7.31
N ARG A 370 -20.37 17.94 7.05
CA ARG A 370 -20.28 19.42 6.95
C ARG A 370 -20.58 19.92 5.54
N ILE A 371 -20.12 19.21 4.53
CA ILE A 371 -20.32 19.54 3.10
C ILE A 371 -21.77 19.28 2.67
N GLY A 372 -22.43 18.30 3.31
CA GLY A 372 -23.79 17.88 2.94
C GLY A 372 -23.85 17.24 1.56
N SER A 373 -24.95 17.47 0.84
CA SER A 373 -25.21 16.93 -0.51
C SER A 373 -24.59 17.78 -1.66
N ARG A 374 -23.65 18.66 -1.37
CA ARG A 374 -23.02 19.54 -2.37
C ARG A 374 -22.01 18.78 -3.23
N ARG A 375 -22.53 18.04 -4.21
CA ARG A 375 -21.75 17.19 -5.12
C ARG A 375 -20.64 17.95 -5.87
N MET A 376 -20.85 19.25 -6.15
CA MET A 376 -19.87 20.07 -6.87
C MET A 376 -18.56 20.24 -6.10
N VAL A 377 -18.57 20.18 -4.77
CA VAL A 377 -17.34 20.21 -3.95
C VAL A 377 -16.44 19.05 -4.31
N TYR A 378 -17.01 17.85 -4.40
CA TYR A 378 -16.26 16.64 -4.76
C TYR A 378 -15.78 16.69 -6.22
N ILE A 379 -16.63 17.13 -7.16
CA ILE A 379 -16.30 17.21 -8.58
C ILE A 379 -15.16 18.20 -8.81
N MET A 380 -15.26 19.42 -8.27
CA MET A 380 -14.24 20.46 -8.48
C MET A 380 -12.93 20.11 -7.82
N ALA A 381 -12.95 19.60 -6.59
CA ALA A 381 -11.73 19.12 -5.92
C ALA A 381 -11.04 18.01 -6.73
N MET A 382 -11.81 17.02 -7.22
CA MET A 382 -11.25 15.94 -8.05
C MET A 382 -10.68 16.43 -9.38
N LEU A 383 -11.37 17.38 -10.05
CA LEU A 383 -10.94 17.92 -11.33
C LEU A 383 -9.60 18.67 -11.18
N PHE A 384 -9.50 19.54 -10.18
CA PHE A 384 -8.28 20.31 -9.93
C PHE A 384 -7.12 19.42 -9.48
N THR A 385 -7.40 18.42 -8.64
CA THR A 385 -6.39 17.43 -8.26
C THR A 385 -5.90 16.64 -9.46
N PHE A 386 -6.81 16.17 -10.31
CA PHE A 386 -6.46 15.37 -11.49
C PHE A 386 -5.63 16.17 -12.49
N ALA A 387 -5.95 17.46 -12.72
CA ALA A 387 -5.18 18.29 -13.62
C ALA A 387 -3.69 18.35 -13.24
N VAL A 388 -3.40 18.58 -11.95
CA VAL A 388 -2.01 18.62 -11.45
C VAL A 388 -1.37 17.23 -11.44
N SER A 389 -2.04 16.22 -10.89
CA SER A 389 -1.48 14.88 -10.78
C SER A 389 -1.26 14.20 -12.14
N PHE A 390 -2.07 14.53 -13.14
CA PHE A 390 -1.90 14.04 -14.50
C PHE A 390 -0.61 14.60 -15.13
N VAL A 391 -0.39 15.92 -15.02
CA VAL A 391 0.82 16.56 -15.57
C VAL A 391 2.06 16.02 -14.87
N ASN A 392 2.06 15.95 -13.54
CA ASN A 392 3.18 15.41 -12.75
C ASN A 392 3.46 13.92 -13.10
N GLY A 393 2.42 13.11 -13.30
CA GLY A 393 2.58 11.73 -13.75
C GLY A 393 3.13 11.59 -15.16
N MET A 394 2.72 12.47 -16.12
CA MET A 394 3.28 12.47 -17.47
C MET A 394 4.76 12.84 -17.46
N GLU A 395 5.16 13.84 -16.68
CA GLU A 395 6.56 14.22 -16.50
C GLU A 395 7.39 13.08 -15.87
N SER A 396 6.82 12.40 -14.87
CA SER A 396 7.45 11.22 -14.27
C SER A 396 7.64 10.07 -15.29
N ALA A 397 6.77 10.01 -16.31
CA ALA A 397 6.91 9.08 -17.44
C ALA A 397 7.92 9.56 -18.51
N GLY A 398 8.56 10.73 -18.31
CA GLY A 398 9.47 11.34 -19.28
C GLY A 398 8.79 12.10 -20.41
N VAL A 399 7.48 12.38 -20.28
CA VAL A 399 6.71 13.13 -21.29
C VAL A 399 6.47 14.55 -20.79
N SER A 400 7.17 15.54 -21.36
CA SER A 400 6.93 16.95 -21.10
C SER A 400 5.72 17.44 -21.89
N LEU A 401 4.83 18.18 -21.22
CA LEU A 401 3.67 18.85 -21.85
C LEU A 401 3.98 20.31 -22.21
N GLY A 402 5.26 20.69 -22.27
CA GLY A 402 5.71 22.03 -22.64
C GLY A 402 5.17 23.12 -21.69
N ILE A 403 4.58 24.18 -22.22
CA ILE A 403 4.08 25.35 -21.44
C ILE A 403 3.16 24.92 -20.28
N ILE A 404 2.41 23.84 -20.42
CA ILE A 404 1.54 23.33 -19.34
C ILE A 404 2.39 22.83 -18.16
N SER A 405 3.46 22.09 -18.43
CA SER A 405 4.41 21.67 -17.40
C SER A 405 5.02 22.86 -16.66
N ASP A 406 5.45 23.89 -17.40
CA ASP A 406 6.06 25.08 -16.83
C ASP A 406 5.09 25.82 -15.87
N TRP A 407 3.81 25.95 -16.25
CA TRP A 407 2.80 26.55 -15.38
C TRP A 407 2.54 25.77 -14.09
N PHE A 408 2.50 24.44 -14.17
CA PHE A 408 2.29 23.63 -12.97
C PHE A 408 3.54 23.56 -12.09
N ALA A 409 4.75 23.68 -12.68
CA ALA A 409 6.01 23.72 -11.94
C ALA A 409 6.10 24.92 -10.97
N GLU A 410 5.37 26.02 -11.25
CA GLU A 410 5.27 27.18 -10.36
C GLU A 410 4.42 26.92 -9.10
N LEU A 411 3.66 25.81 -9.07
CA LEU A 411 2.87 25.48 -7.88
C LEU A 411 3.77 25.12 -6.70
N PRO A 412 3.48 25.63 -5.49
CA PRO A 412 4.20 25.25 -4.29
C PRO A 412 4.23 23.74 -4.11
N PHE A 413 5.41 23.21 -3.80
CA PHE A 413 5.63 21.78 -3.56
C PHE A 413 5.41 20.85 -4.76
N TYR A 414 5.36 21.39 -5.99
CA TYR A 414 5.17 20.60 -7.21
C TYR A 414 6.31 19.56 -7.40
N GLU A 415 7.56 19.99 -7.23
CA GLU A 415 8.75 19.12 -7.29
C GLU A 415 8.72 17.97 -6.26
N LEU A 416 7.98 18.16 -5.18
CA LEU A 416 7.77 17.16 -4.13
C LEU A 416 6.59 16.22 -4.40
N SER A 417 6.00 16.27 -5.62
CA SER A 417 4.81 15.50 -6.01
C SER A 417 3.58 15.70 -5.11
N ILE A 418 3.53 16.80 -4.35
CA ILE A 418 2.40 17.21 -3.49
C ILE A 418 1.81 18.56 -3.89
N GLY A 419 2.20 19.11 -5.05
CA GLY A 419 1.65 20.37 -5.60
C GLY A 419 0.15 20.36 -5.86
N TRP A 420 -0.48 19.17 -5.86
CA TRP A 420 -1.93 19.01 -6.02
C TRP A 420 -2.76 19.47 -4.81
N ILE A 421 -2.15 19.68 -3.63
CA ILE A 421 -2.88 19.99 -2.37
C ILE A 421 -3.61 21.34 -2.49
N LEU A 422 -2.91 22.41 -2.90
CA LEU A 422 -3.53 23.72 -3.02
C LEU A 422 -4.63 23.78 -4.09
N PRO A 423 -4.44 23.25 -5.32
CA PRO A 423 -5.50 23.11 -6.30
C PRO A 423 -6.70 22.28 -5.79
N ALA A 424 -6.48 21.19 -5.06
CA ALA A 424 -7.56 20.40 -4.48
C ALA A 424 -8.42 21.22 -3.50
N VAL A 425 -7.78 22.00 -2.62
CA VAL A 425 -8.47 22.90 -1.69
C VAL A 425 -9.20 24.01 -2.44
N ALA A 426 -8.57 24.64 -3.42
CA ALA A 426 -9.19 25.67 -4.25
C ALA A 426 -10.43 25.13 -4.98
N GLY A 427 -10.32 23.93 -5.59
CA GLY A 427 -11.45 23.26 -6.22
C GLY A 427 -12.58 22.97 -5.24
N ALA A 428 -12.27 22.50 -4.03
CA ALA A 428 -13.27 22.28 -2.99
C ALA A 428 -13.99 23.57 -2.58
N LEU A 429 -13.26 24.69 -2.41
CA LEU A 429 -13.82 26.00 -2.10
C LEU A 429 -14.70 26.54 -3.23
N ILE A 430 -14.28 26.40 -4.50
CA ILE A 430 -15.08 26.78 -5.68
C ILE A 430 -16.38 25.95 -5.70
N GLY A 431 -16.32 24.66 -5.38
CA GLY A 431 -17.50 23.81 -5.28
C GLY A 431 -18.49 24.18 -4.16
N LEU A 432 -18.04 24.94 -3.15
CA LEU A 432 -18.90 25.45 -2.07
C LEU A 432 -19.68 26.71 -2.47
N LEU A 433 -19.35 27.38 -3.58
CA LEU A 433 -20.01 28.61 -3.99
C LEU A 433 -21.51 28.40 -4.24
N PRO A 434 -22.36 29.41 -3.90
CA PRO A 434 -23.83 29.22 -3.84
C PRO A 434 -24.54 29.12 -5.21
N PHE A 435 -23.86 29.38 -6.32
CA PHE A 435 -24.45 29.26 -7.66
C PHE A 435 -24.51 27.85 -8.22
N TRP A 436 -23.95 26.86 -7.50
CA TRP A 436 -24.08 25.47 -7.91
C TRP A 436 -25.38 24.87 -7.37
N PRO A 437 -26.15 24.12 -8.20
CA PRO A 437 -27.40 23.51 -7.77
C PRO A 437 -27.12 22.51 -6.63
N MET A 438 -27.85 22.66 -5.53
CA MET A 438 -27.87 21.65 -4.49
C MET A 438 -28.69 20.45 -4.99
N ASN A 439 -28.07 19.30 -5.15
CA ASN A 439 -28.78 18.07 -5.51
C ASN A 439 -29.66 17.64 -4.33
N ASN A 440 -30.96 17.80 -4.49
CA ASN A 440 -31.96 17.28 -3.55
C ASN A 440 -32.19 15.76 -3.67
N GLU A 441 -31.28 15.00 -4.26
CA GLU A 441 -31.36 13.54 -4.33
C GLU A 441 -30.92 12.90 -3.01
N GLY A 442 -31.66 13.17 -1.93
CA GLY A 442 -31.45 12.61 -0.60
C GLY A 442 -32.73 12.13 0.10
N SER A 443 -33.88 12.15 -0.57
CA SER A 443 -35.16 11.73 0.03
C SER A 443 -35.87 10.57 -0.70
N GLY A 444 -35.13 9.73 -1.40
CA GLY A 444 -35.65 8.58 -2.14
C GLY A 444 -35.39 7.22 -1.49
N LEU A 445 -35.38 7.14 -0.15
CA LEU A 445 -35.66 5.89 0.55
C LEU A 445 -37.18 5.86 0.80
N THR A 446 -37.97 5.67 -0.25
CA THR A 446 -39.32 5.20 -0.11
C THR A 446 -39.28 3.83 0.57
N GLU A 447 -39.79 3.81 1.79
CA GLU A 447 -40.32 2.63 2.42
C GLU A 447 -41.22 1.90 1.39
N THR A 448 -40.74 0.82 0.81
CA THR A 448 -41.64 -0.20 0.34
C THR A 448 -42.07 -1.01 1.57
N ARG A 449 -43.17 -0.57 2.16
CA ARG A 449 -44.08 -1.49 2.88
C ARG A 449 -44.55 -2.51 1.87
N GLU A 450 -44.21 -3.77 2.06
CA GLU A 450 -45.05 -4.97 2.11
C GLU A 450 -44.15 -6.19 2.25
#